data_8d43830c86531dbdb91f01100ca76cd2
#
_entry.id   8d43830c86531dbdb91f01100ca76cd2
#
_cell.length_a   1.000
_cell.length_b   1.000
_cell.length_c   1.000
_cell.angle_alpha   90.00
_cell.angle_beta   90.00
_cell.angle_gamma   90.00
#
_symmetry.space_group_name_H-M   'P 1'
#
loop_
_entity.id
_entity.type
_entity.pdbx_description
1 polymer ?
#
loop_
_entity_poly.entity_id
_entity_poly.type
_entity_poly.pdbx_seq_one_letter_code
_entity_poly.pdbx_strand_id
1 'polypeptide(L)'
;VMILWAXQSNLFESLHFRYFGPVDGHDVVQLTRVLGDLKEIPGPKLLHVLTVKGKGYRPAEEHQRIWHAPGIFNPETGERMQHAESGRPPLYQDVFGETILELARVDDRIVGITPAMPTGCSLNRMMAEMPERCFDVGIAEGHAVTFSAGLAAAGMIPFCNIYS
;
A
#
# COMPACT_ATOMS: atom_id res chain seq x y z
N VAL A 1 -34.85 -5.90 2.71
CA VAL A 1 -33.41 -6.27 2.72
C VAL A 1 -33.08 -6.78 4.11
N MET A 2 -32.76 -8.09 4.19
CA MET A 2 -32.42 -8.72 5.47
C MET A 2 -30.97 -8.36 5.83
N ILE A 3 -30.82 -7.38 6.71
CA ILE A 3 -29.51 -7.04 7.26
C ILE A 3 -29.17 -8.12 8.27
N LEU A 4 -28.22 -8.98 7.93
CA LEU A 4 -27.71 -10.00 8.84
C LEU A 4 -26.99 -9.32 10.02
N TRP A 5 -27.64 -9.35 11.19
CA TRP A 5 -27.00 -8.97 12.44
C TRP A 5 -26.02 -10.08 12.83
N ALA A 6 -24.76 -9.81 12.70
CA ALA A 6 -23.80 -10.72 13.30
C ALA A 6 -23.75 -10.42 14.80
N UNK A 7 -24.10 -11.15 15.36
CA UNK A 7 -24.23 -10.98 16.68
C UNK A 7 -23.01 -10.98 17.47
N GLN A 8 -22.08 -10.79 16.96
CA GLN A 8 -20.84 -10.65 17.72
C GLN A 8 -20.41 -9.19 17.64
N SER A 9 -20.24 -8.58 18.79
CA SER A 9 -19.73 -7.21 18.88
C SER A 9 -18.33 -7.13 18.26
N ASN A 10 -18.10 -6.18 17.36
CA ASN A 10 -16.81 -5.94 16.74
C ASN A 10 -16.20 -4.64 17.29
N LEU A 11 -14.96 -4.38 16.96
CA LEU A 11 -14.24 -3.17 17.40
C LEU A 11 -15.03 -1.90 17.13
N PHE A 12 -15.67 -1.80 15.98
CA PHE A 12 -16.39 -0.57 15.61
C PHE A 12 -17.64 -0.34 16.47
N GLU A 13 -18.33 -1.42 16.82
CA GLU A 13 -19.48 -1.31 17.73
C GLU A 13 -19.05 -0.94 19.14
N SER A 14 -17.88 -1.41 19.58
CA SER A 14 -17.28 -0.99 20.86
C SER A 14 -16.95 0.51 20.87
N LEU A 15 -16.72 1.09 19.70
CA LEU A 15 -16.48 2.53 19.53
C LEU A 15 -17.79 3.31 19.25
N HIS A 16 -18.93 2.66 19.49
CA HIS A 16 -20.28 3.23 19.33
C HIS A 16 -20.66 3.55 17.88
N PHE A 17 -20.02 2.90 16.90
CA PHE A 17 -20.49 2.91 15.51
C PHE A 17 -21.51 1.79 15.32
N ARG A 18 -22.55 2.08 14.56
CA ARG A 18 -23.45 1.03 14.07
C ARG A 18 -22.79 0.41 12.83
N TYR A 19 -22.48 -0.87 12.91
CA TYR A 19 -21.78 -1.59 11.83
C TYR A 19 -22.76 -2.25 10.87
N PHE A 20 -22.53 -2.09 9.57
CA PHE A 20 -23.32 -2.68 8.49
C PHE A 20 -22.38 -3.34 7.48
N GLY A 21 -22.77 -4.54 7.03
CA GLY A 21 -21.99 -5.25 6.02
C GLY A 21 -21.50 -6.61 6.49
N PRO A 22 -20.55 -7.22 5.77
CA PRO A 22 -19.95 -6.70 4.54
C PRO A 22 -20.90 -6.75 3.33
N VAL A 23 -20.74 -5.81 2.40
CA VAL A 23 -21.48 -5.79 1.13
C VAL A 23 -20.47 -5.77 -0.04
N ASP A 24 -20.90 -6.27 -1.20
CA ASP A 24 -20.09 -6.27 -2.41
C ASP A 24 -20.00 -4.84 -2.98
N GLY A 25 -18.81 -4.24 -2.98
CA GLY A 25 -18.58 -2.90 -3.51
C GLY A 25 -18.58 -2.83 -5.03
N HIS A 26 -18.57 -3.97 -5.71
CA HIS A 26 -18.66 -3.99 -7.18
C HIS A 26 -20.10 -4.13 -7.68
N ASP A 27 -21.05 -4.44 -6.79
CA ASP A 27 -22.47 -4.38 -7.12
C ASP A 27 -22.98 -2.96 -6.83
N VAL A 28 -22.86 -2.09 -7.83
CA VAL A 28 -23.22 -0.67 -7.69
C VAL A 28 -24.71 -0.50 -7.41
N VAL A 29 -25.55 -1.36 -7.97
CA VAL A 29 -27.01 -1.30 -7.76
C VAL A 29 -27.36 -1.62 -6.31
N GLN A 30 -26.78 -2.69 -5.76
CA GLN A 30 -26.95 -3.03 -4.34
C GLN A 30 -26.38 -1.94 -3.44
N LEU A 31 -25.18 -1.47 -3.75
CA LEU A 31 -24.48 -0.46 -2.93
C LEU A 31 -25.27 0.85 -2.83
N THR A 32 -25.85 1.31 -3.95
CA THR A 32 -26.66 2.53 -3.93
C THR A 32 -27.92 2.37 -3.08
N ARG A 33 -28.56 1.18 -3.11
CA ARG A 33 -29.73 0.90 -2.26
C ARG A 33 -29.35 0.93 -0.78
N VAL A 34 -28.24 0.23 -0.44
CA VAL A 34 -27.74 0.18 0.96
C VAL A 34 -27.41 1.58 1.47
N LEU A 35 -26.74 2.39 0.65
CA LEU A 35 -26.41 3.78 1.02
C LEU A 35 -27.68 4.61 1.23
N GLY A 36 -28.69 4.42 0.38
CA GLY A 36 -29.99 5.07 0.54
C GLY A 36 -30.67 4.71 1.85
N ASP A 37 -30.68 3.41 2.20
CA ASP A 37 -31.28 2.94 3.46
C ASP A 37 -30.51 3.49 4.68
N LEU A 38 -29.17 3.49 4.61
CA LEU A 38 -28.33 3.95 5.70
C LEU A 38 -28.45 5.45 5.94
N LYS A 39 -28.73 6.23 4.91
CA LYS A 39 -28.88 7.69 4.99
C LYS A 39 -29.94 8.09 6.03
N GLU A 40 -31.03 7.33 6.11
CA GLU A 40 -32.16 7.62 6.99
C GLU A 40 -31.95 7.17 8.44
N ILE A 41 -30.90 6.41 8.72
CA ILE A 41 -30.59 5.93 10.08
C ILE A 41 -29.81 7.02 10.83
N PRO A 42 -30.23 7.46 12.02
CA PRO A 42 -29.47 8.47 12.75
C PRO A 42 -28.21 7.91 13.41
N GLY A 43 -27.26 8.78 13.72
CA GLY A 43 -26.03 8.46 14.44
C GLY A 43 -24.89 7.97 13.55
N PRO A 44 -23.71 7.76 14.14
CA PRO A 44 -22.53 7.34 13.39
C PRO A 44 -22.66 5.90 12.89
N LYS A 45 -22.30 5.70 11.62
CA LYS A 45 -22.44 4.41 10.94
C LYS A 45 -21.14 4.05 10.24
N LEU A 46 -20.84 2.75 10.20
CA LEU A 46 -19.73 2.20 9.43
C LEU A 46 -20.29 1.16 8.47
N LEU A 47 -20.15 1.42 7.18
CA LEU A 47 -20.50 0.45 6.14
C LEU A 47 -19.23 -0.25 5.66
N HIS A 48 -19.17 -1.57 5.88
CA HIS A 48 -18.04 -2.39 5.42
C HIS A 48 -18.31 -2.85 3.99
N VAL A 49 -17.50 -2.37 3.06
CA VAL A 49 -17.63 -2.65 1.63
C VAL A 49 -16.41 -3.45 1.18
N LEU A 50 -16.67 -4.63 0.57
CA LEU A 50 -15.61 -5.49 0.05
C LEU A 50 -15.36 -5.16 -1.43
N THR A 51 -14.10 -4.93 -1.76
CA THR A 51 -13.69 -4.68 -3.15
C THR A 51 -12.44 -5.47 -3.50
N VAL A 52 -12.27 -5.72 -4.80
CA VAL A 52 -11.06 -6.30 -5.36
C VAL A 52 -10.41 -5.22 -6.20
N LYS A 53 -9.21 -4.81 -5.82
CA LYS A 53 -8.47 -3.77 -6.54
C LYS A 53 -8.18 -4.24 -7.97
N GLY A 54 -8.56 -3.42 -8.95
CA GLY A 54 -8.39 -3.77 -10.37
C GLY A 54 -9.51 -4.63 -10.95
N LYS A 55 -10.61 -4.83 -10.21
CA LYS A 55 -11.75 -5.66 -10.63
C LYS A 55 -12.22 -5.34 -12.03
N GLY A 56 -12.34 -6.39 -12.87
CA GLY A 56 -12.77 -6.27 -14.26
C GLY A 56 -11.61 -6.25 -15.27
N TYR A 57 -10.36 -6.16 -14.77
CA TYR A 57 -9.18 -6.23 -15.64
C TYR A 57 -8.22 -7.26 -15.06
N ARG A 58 -8.20 -8.45 -15.65
CA ARG A 58 -7.46 -9.61 -15.11
C ARG A 58 -6.00 -9.33 -14.75
N PRO A 59 -5.20 -8.63 -15.60
CA PRO A 59 -3.82 -8.34 -15.21
C PRO A 59 -3.71 -7.51 -13.92
N ALA A 60 -4.67 -6.60 -13.69
CA ALA A 60 -4.67 -5.77 -12.47
C ALA A 60 -5.11 -6.58 -11.25
N GLU A 61 -6.04 -7.52 -11.40
CA GLU A 61 -6.48 -8.38 -10.30
C GLU A 61 -5.34 -9.30 -9.83
N GLU A 62 -4.54 -9.80 -10.78
CA GLU A 62 -3.41 -10.71 -10.48
C GLU A 62 -2.18 -9.99 -9.95
N HIS A 63 -1.94 -8.74 -10.38
CA HIS A 63 -0.72 -7.99 -10.04
C HIS A 63 -1.03 -6.56 -9.57
N GLN A 64 -1.81 -6.44 -8.49
CA GLN A 64 -2.38 -5.17 -8.01
C GLN A 64 -1.34 -4.07 -7.77
N ARG A 65 -0.14 -4.41 -7.32
CA ARG A 65 0.92 -3.41 -7.07
C ARG A 65 1.41 -2.78 -8.37
N ILE A 66 1.65 -3.60 -9.38
CA ILE A 66 2.15 -3.14 -10.69
C ILE A 66 1.10 -2.24 -11.37
N TRP A 67 -0.17 -2.59 -11.21
CA TRP A 67 -1.30 -1.91 -11.84
C TRP A 67 -1.88 -0.77 -11.01
N HIS A 68 -1.26 -0.43 -9.86
CA HIS A 68 -1.73 0.70 -9.03
C HIS A 68 -1.57 2.03 -9.79
N ALA A 69 -0.46 2.20 -10.49
CA ALA A 69 -0.19 3.37 -11.34
C ALA A 69 0.63 2.92 -12.55
N PRO A 70 0.00 2.23 -13.52
CA PRO A 70 0.74 1.55 -14.59
C PRO A 70 1.35 2.48 -15.64
N GLY A 71 0.98 3.78 -15.65
CA GLY A 71 1.36 4.68 -16.73
C GLY A 71 0.58 4.36 -18.01
N ILE A 72 1.17 4.65 -19.16
CA ILE A 72 0.53 4.35 -20.46
C ILE A 72 0.74 2.86 -20.78
N PHE A 73 -0.33 2.19 -21.15
CA PHE A 73 -0.28 0.77 -21.51
C PHE A 73 -1.32 0.44 -22.58
N ASN A 74 -1.13 -0.68 -23.25
CA ASN A 74 -2.09 -1.21 -24.20
C ASN A 74 -3.17 -2.00 -23.41
N PRO A 75 -4.43 -1.57 -23.43
CA PRO A 75 -5.47 -2.23 -22.62
C PRO A 75 -5.81 -3.66 -23.09
N GLU A 76 -5.52 -4.00 -24.34
CA GLU A 76 -5.80 -5.35 -24.87
C GLU A 76 -4.73 -6.36 -24.47
N THR A 77 -3.46 -5.96 -24.54
CA THR A 77 -2.33 -6.85 -24.28
C THR A 77 -1.79 -6.73 -22.85
N GLY A 78 -2.04 -5.61 -22.17
CA GLY A 78 -1.44 -5.31 -20.86
C GLY A 78 0.00 -4.81 -20.99
N GLU A 79 0.51 -4.63 -22.22
CA GLU A 79 1.88 -4.21 -22.42
C GLU A 79 2.06 -2.75 -22.01
N ARG A 80 2.95 -2.51 -21.05
CA ARG A 80 3.22 -1.15 -20.54
C ARG A 80 4.22 -0.47 -21.50
N MET A 81 3.87 0.72 -21.91
CA MET A 81 4.73 1.53 -22.76
C MET A 81 5.79 2.22 -21.93
N GLN A 82 7.01 1.72 -22.00
CA GLN A 82 8.14 2.41 -21.40
C GLN A 82 8.56 3.54 -22.32
N HIS A 83 8.56 4.75 -21.81
CA HIS A 83 9.20 5.84 -22.55
C HIS A 83 10.70 5.53 -22.65
N ALA A 84 11.19 5.42 -23.87
CA ALA A 84 12.63 5.28 -24.09
C ALA A 84 13.30 6.59 -23.63
N GLU A 85 13.89 6.53 -22.45
CA GLU A 85 14.53 7.70 -21.83
C GLU A 85 16.03 7.76 -22.23
N SER A 86 16.32 7.55 -23.52
CA SER A 86 17.69 7.64 -23.98
C SER A 86 18.20 9.09 -23.82
N GLY A 87 19.28 9.25 -23.09
CA GLY A 87 19.95 10.55 -22.88
C GLY A 87 19.49 11.34 -21.64
N ARG A 88 18.58 10.82 -20.84
CA ARG A 88 18.25 11.46 -19.56
C ARG A 88 19.16 10.95 -18.44
N PRO A 89 19.48 11.81 -17.46
CA PRO A 89 20.21 11.33 -16.28
C PRO A 89 19.33 10.34 -15.48
N PRO A 90 19.94 9.48 -14.66
CA PRO A 90 19.16 8.54 -13.85
C PRO A 90 18.27 9.28 -12.86
N LEU A 91 17.18 8.65 -12.48
CA LEU A 91 16.28 9.22 -11.46
C LEU A 91 17.00 9.22 -10.10
N TYR A 92 16.72 10.21 -9.25
CA TYR A 92 17.28 10.26 -7.90
C TYR A 92 17.04 8.98 -7.12
N GLN A 93 15.85 8.41 -7.25
CA GLN A 93 15.52 7.15 -6.57
C GLN A 93 16.41 6.00 -7.00
N ASP A 94 16.79 5.94 -8.29
CA ASP A 94 17.67 4.88 -8.78
C ASP A 94 19.09 5.04 -8.27
N VAL A 95 19.59 6.27 -8.27
CA VAL A 95 20.91 6.57 -7.67
C VAL A 95 20.91 6.21 -6.19
N PHE A 96 19.85 6.57 -5.47
CA PHE A 96 19.70 6.22 -4.05
C PHE A 96 19.71 4.70 -3.85
N GLY A 97 18.90 3.97 -4.64
CA GLY A 97 18.78 2.52 -4.49
C GLY A 97 20.10 1.77 -4.73
N GLU A 98 20.88 2.24 -5.68
CA GLU A 98 22.23 1.69 -5.93
C GLU A 98 23.19 2.04 -4.80
N THR A 99 23.21 3.31 -4.41
CA THR A 99 24.12 3.80 -3.36
C THR A 99 23.89 3.13 -2.01
N ILE A 100 22.62 3.00 -1.58
CA ILE A 100 22.33 2.36 -0.29
C ILE A 100 22.74 0.88 -0.31
N LEU A 101 22.56 0.20 -1.43
CA LEU A 101 23.00 -1.19 -1.58
C LEU A 101 24.52 -1.30 -1.49
N GLU A 102 25.26 -0.43 -2.19
CA GLU A 102 26.72 -0.39 -2.12
C GLU A 102 27.22 -0.15 -0.68
N LEU A 103 26.62 0.82 0.01
CA LEU A 103 26.98 1.14 1.38
C LEU A 103 26.66 -0.02 2.34
N ALA A 104 25.49 -0.67 2.16
CA ALA A 104 25.07 -1.78 3.00
C ALA A 104 25.98 -3.02 2.84
N ARG A 105 26.63 -3.17 1.70
CA ARG A 105 27.61 -4.25 1.49
C ARG A 105 28.88 -4.06 2.33
N VAL A 106 29.20 -2.84 2.74
CA VAL A 106 30.42 -2.55 3.50
C VAL A 106 30.16 -2.15 4.96
N ASP A 107 28.90 -1.87 5.32
CA ASP A 107 28.54 -1.54 6.71
C ASP A 107 27.26 -2.27 7.10
N ASP A 108 27.38 -3.23 7.99
CA ASP A 108 26.25 -4.08 8.43
C ASP A 108 25.22 -3.32 9.26
N ARG A 109 25.53 -2.12 9.70
CA ARG A 109 24.59 -1.29 10.47
C ARG A 109 23.53 -0.62 9.59
N ILE A 110 23.77 -0.55 8.27
CA ILE A 110 22.84 0.12 7.36
C ILE A 110 21.60 -0.73 7.15
N VAL A 111 20.43 -0.13 7.41
CA VAL A 111 19.12 -0.75 7.22
C VAL A 111 18.19 0.20 6.48
N GLY A 112 17.35 -0.37 5.62
CA GLY A 112 16.38 0.39 4.84
C GLY A 112 14.97 0.22 5.37
N ILE A 113 14.23 1.32 5.51
CA ILE A 113 12.84 1.30 5.97
C ILE A 113 11.99 2.06 4.96
N THR A 114 10.82 1.51 4.62
CA THR A 114 9.87 2.18 3.71
C THR A 114 8.43 1.88 4.12
N PRO A 115 7.52 2.86 4.08
CA PRO A 115 6.10 2.61 4.29
C PRO A 115 5.39 2.35 2.96
N ALA A 116 5.41 1.09 2.50
CA ALA A 116 4.74 0.60 1.29
C ALA A 116 5.24 1.22 -0.03
N MET A 117 6.52 1.65 -0.07
CA MET A 117 7.08 2.33 -1.25
C MET A 117 8.38 1.69 -1.78
N PRO A 118 8.55 0.35 -1.73
CA PRO A 118 9.87 -0.23 -2.03
C PRO A 118 10.36 0.02 -3.45
N THR A 119 9.45 0.02 -4.43
CA THR A 119 9.82 0.28 -5.84
C THR A 119 9.96 1.77 -6.13
N GLY A 120 9.13 2.60 -5.47
CA GLY A 120 9.16 4.05 -5.67
C GLY A 120 10.42 4.72 -5.13
N CYS A 121 11.04 4.13 -4.10
CA CYS A 121 12.32 4.61 -3.55
C CYS A 121 13.49 3.71 -3.95
N SER A 122 13.29 2.73 -4.82
CA SER A 122 14.28 1.75 -5.27
C SER A 122 14.93 0.91 -4.16
N LEU A 123 14.33 0.85 -2.98
CA LEU A 123 14.80 0.01 -1.88
C LEU A 123 14.59 -1.49 -2.20
N ASN A 124 13.74 -1.80 -3.17
CA ASN A 124 13.52 -3.16 -3.64
C ASN A 124 14.83 -3.84 -4.10
N ARG A 125 15.84 -3.08 -4.51
CA ARG A 125 17.17 -3.61 -4.90
C ARG A 125 17.85 -4.21 -3.67
N MET A 126 17.91 -3.45 -2.57
CA MET A 126 18.49 -3.91 -1.32
C MET A 126 17.65 -5.04 -0.69
N MET A 127 16.32 -4.96 -0.80
CA MET A 127 15.42 -6.01 -0.33
C MET A 127 15.66 -7.36 -1.01
N ALA A 128 16.04 -7.33 -2.29
CA ALA A 128 16.29 -8.56 -3.05
C ALA A 128 17.60 -9.26 -2.60
N GLU A 129 18.58 -8.48 -2.18
CA GLU A 129 19.90 -9.01 -1.79
C GLU A 129 20.04 -9.22 -0.28
N MET A 130 19.44 -8.31 0.51
CA MET A 130 19.57 -8.27 1.97
C MET A 130 18.19 -8.07 2.63
N PRO A 131 17.27 -9.05 2.47
CA PRO A 131 15.89 -8.88 2.96
C PRO A 131 15.80 -8.69 4.48
N GLU A 132 16.73 -9.24 5.24
CA GLU A 132 16.75 -9.12 6.71
C GLU A 132 17.13 -7.71 7.19
N ARG A 133 17.63 -6.86 6.30
CA ARG A 133 17.99 -5.47 6.62
C ARG A 133 17.08 -4.45 5.95
N CYS A 134 15.95 -4.91 5.42
CA CYS A 134 14.97 -4.03 4.77
C CYS A 134 13.59 -4.27 5.35
N PHE A 135 12.91 -3.20 5.75
CA PHE A 135 11.63 -3.28 6.45
C PHE A 135 10.57 -2.45 5.73
N ASP A 136 9.55 -3.12 5.21
CA ASP A 136 8.36 -2.45 4.69
C ASP A 136 7.31 -2.49 5.81
N VAL A 137 7.02 -1.34 6.38
CA VAL A 137 6.10 -1.23 7.53
C VAL A 137 4.64 -1.02 7.10
N GLY A 138 4.36 -1.12 5.81
CA GLY A 138 3.03 -0.82 5.28
C GLY A 138 2.78 0.68 5.22
N ILE A 139 1.53 1.09 4.96
CA ILE A 139 1.17 2.52 4.85
C ILE A 139 1.11 3.11 6.26
N ALA A 140 2.27 3.39 6.83
CA ALA A 140 2.40 3.81 8.24
C ALA A 140 3.66 4.68 8.43
N GLU A 141 3.65 5.88 7.83
CA GLU A 141 4.81 6.79 7.82
C GLU A 141 5.28 7.16 9.23
N GLY A 142 4.33 7.46 10.12
CA GLY A 142 4.66 7.77 11.53
C GLY A 142 5.35 6.60 12.22
N HIS A 143 4.92 5.37 11.93
CA HIS A 143 5.55 4.16 12.47
C HIS A 143 6.96 3.98 11.87
N ALA A 144 7.12 4.22 10.56
CA ALA A 144 8.43 4.10 9.90
C ALA A 144 9.47 4.98 10.60
N VAL A 145 9.11 6.22 10.94
CA VAL A 145 10.01 7.17 11.62
C VAL A 145 10.30 6.69 13.05
N THR A 146 9.28 6.29 13.81
CA THR A 146 9.45 5.80 15.19
C THR A 146 10.32 4.53 15.22
N PHE A 147 10.06 3.60 14.30
CA PHE A 147 10.84 2.36 14.17
C PHE A 147 12.30 2.67 13.84
N SER A 148 12.53 3.60 12.90
CA SER A 148 13.89 4.04 12.55
C SER A 148 14.61 4.66 13.75
N ALA A 149 13.90 5.46 14.56
CA ALA A 149 14.50 6.04 15.78
C ALA A 149 14.96 4.95 16.76
N GLY A 150 14.15 3.89 16.92
CA GLY A 150 14.52 2.73 17.74
C GLY A 150 15.76 2.02 17.23
N LEU A 151 15.84 1.80 15.92
CA LEU A 151 17.00 1.16 15.27
C LEU A 151 18.26 2.03 15.45
N ALA A 152 18.14 3.36 15.30
CA ALA A 152 19.25 4.28 15.49
C ALA A 152 19.74 4.26 16.95
N ALA A 153 18.81 4.23 17.91
CA ALA A 153 19.17 4.14 19.34
C ALA A 153 19.88 2.82 19.66
N ALA A 154 19.62 1.77 18.87
CA ALA A 154 20.30 0.47 19.02
C ALA A 154 21.62 0.40 18.24
N GLY A 155 22.08 1.50 17.65
CA GLY A 155 23.37 1.56 16.97
C GLY A 155 23.34 1.28 15.47
N MET A 156 22.15 1.11 14.89
CA MET A 156 22.00 0.93 13.45
C MET A 156 22.01 2.28 12.72
N ILE A 157 22.15 2.24 11.40
CA ILE A 157 22.10 3.43 10.53
C ILE A 157 20.87 3.28 9.63
N PRO A 158 19.69 3.70 10.09
CA PRO A 158 18.48 3.53 9.32
C PRO A 158 18.29 4.62 8.26
N PHE A 159 17.95 4.20 7.05
CA PHE A 159 17.51 5.08 5.97
C PHE A 159 16.00 4.92 5.84
N CYS A 160 15.25 5.92 6.32
CA CYS A 160 13.81 5.93 6.32
C CYS A 160 13.30 6.66 5.07
N ASN A 161 12.77 5.92 4.11
CA ASN A 161 12.46 6.41 2.77
C ASN A 161 10.97 6.71 2.63
N ILE A 162 10.63 8.00 2.71
CA ILE A 162 9.27 8.51 2.58
C ILE A 162 9.30 9.59 1.49
N TYR A 163 8.41 9.48 0.51
CA TYR A 163 8.27 10.52 -0.51
C TYR A 163 6.82 11.00 -0.60
N SER A 164 6.62 12.20 -1.10
CA SER A 164 5.31 12.82 -1.31
C SER A 164 4.76 12.52 -2.71
#